data_8249d6954d98270e2e0a5dfce8e82b51
#
_entry.id   8249d6954d98270e2e0a5dfce8e82b51
#
_cell.length_a   1.000
_cell.length_b   1.000
_cell.length_c   1.000
_cell.angle_alpha   90.00
_cell.angle_beta   90.00
_cell.angle_gamma   90.00
#
_symmetry.space_group_name_H-M   'P 1'
#
loop_
_entity.id
_entity.type
_entity.pdbx_description
1 polymer ?
#
loop_
_entity_poly.entity_id
_entity_poly.type
_entity_poly.pdbx_seq_one_letter_code
_entity_poly.pdbx_strand_id
1 'polypeptide(L)'
;MEGMRIVFMGTPEFAAVILRAVAAWDGGTVVAAYTQPDRPAGRGKQLKKSAVKLAAGELGIPVFQPANFKEDADVEQLASLRPDVLVVAAYGLLLPQRVLDIPTHFPLNVHGSLLPKYRGAAPIQRAVMNGDAVTGVTIMKMEAGLDTGPMLLQQAVRIEPEDTAGTMFEVLAQHGADLMLGALRMVSEGRAAFVPQNDSLSNYARKIGREEEMIDWSAPAPRIHDIIRGLTPDPGAKTFLHMEGREDIALRIEPGEPLDMDAEFAPGTLMRMQDGGLLVACGAGTYKITRLRPAGKNTMKAADFYNGRLKGMAAPYGTLSAQKQ
;
A
#
# COMPACT_ATOMS: atom_id res chain seq x y z
N MET A 1 26.95 -28.00 -3.41
CA MET A 1 27.13 -26.75 -2.64
C MET A 1 25.90 -26.63 -1.76
N GLU A 2 26.05 -26.32 -0.48
CA GLU A 2 24.89 -25.99 0.36
C GLU A 2 24.21 -24.78 -0.25
N GLY A 3 22.88 -24.82 -0.43
CA GLY A 3 22.10 -23.71 -0.96
C GLY A 3 22.14 -22.50 0.00
N MET A 4 21.91 -21.29 -0.53
CA MET A 4 21.90 -20.04 0.24
C MET A 4 20.90 -20.11 1.40
N ARG A 5 21.31 -19.74 2.60
CA ARG A 5 20.45 -19.66 3.80
C ARG A 5 19.77 -18.29 3.85
N ILE A 6 18.47 -18.29 3.74
CA ILE A 6 17.67 -17.04 3.65
C ILE A 6 16.82 -16.92 4.92
N VAL A 7 16.85 -15.76 5.56
CA VAL A 7 15.83 -15.35 6.52
C VAL A 7 14.93 -14.32 5.84
N PHE A 8 13.64 -14.57 5.84
CA PHE A 8 12.63 -13.69 5.27
C PHE A 8 12.01 -12.80 6.36
N MET A 9 11.81 -11.51 6.08
CA MET A 9 11.18 -10.56 7.00
C MET A 9 10.07 -9.79 6.29
N GLY A 10 8.82 -9.95 6.74
CA GLY A 10 7.68 -9.28 6.11
C GLY A 10 6.38 -9.44 6.90
N THR A 11 5.33 -8.70 6.52
CA THR A 11 4.06 -8.74 7.27
C THR A 11 2.82 -8.88 6.37
N PRO A 12 2.53 -7.98 5.39
CA PRO A 12 1.29 -7.99 4.61
C PRO A 12 1.34 -9.00 3.46
N GLU A 13 0.24 -9.07 2.69
CA GLU A 13 0.11 -9.98 1.54
C GLU A 13 1.19 -9.72 0.48
N PHE A 14 1.54 -8.46 0.24
CA PHE A 14 2.68 -8.10 -0.61
C PHE A 14 3.95 -8.90 -0.28
N ALA A 15 4.27 -9.02 1.00
CA ALA A 15 5.42 -9.78 1.46
C ALA A 15 5.20 -11.30 1.38
N ALA A 16 3.98 -11.78 1.60
CA ALA A 16 3.66 -13.20 1.53
C ALA A 16 3.81 -13.77 0.10
N VAL A 17 3.46 -12.99 -0.93
CA VAL A 17 3.70 -13.33 -2.35
C VAL A 17 5.21 -13.53 -2.59
N ILE A 18 6.04 -12.60 -2.13
CA ILE A 18 7.49 -12.66 -2.27
C ILE A 18 8.07 -13.85 -1.49
N LEU A 19 7.59 -14.10 -0.25
CA LEU A 19 8.01 -15.26 0.54
C LEU A 19 7.77 -16.57 -0.20
N ARG A 20 6.57 -16.77 -0.78
CA ARG A 20 6.26 -17.98 -1.55
C ARG A 20 7.20 -18.19 -2.73
N ALA A 21 7.51 -17.12 -3.46
CA ALA A 21 8.45 -17.19 -4.59
C ALA A 21 9.88 -17.54 -4.13
N VAL A 22 10.37 -16.87 -3.07
CA VAL A 22 11.71 -17.12 -2.52
C VAL A 22 11.81 -18.55 -1.93
N ALA A 23 10.76 -19.04 -1.27
CA ALA A 23 10.73 -20.39 -0.73
C ALA A 23 10.70 -21.49 -1.81
N ALA A 24 10.18 -21.18 -3.00
CA ALA A 24 10.17 -22.09 -4.15
C ALA A 24 11.47 -22.06 -4.97
N TRP A 25 12.39 -21.15 -4.67
CA TRP A 25 13.65 -21.03 -5.40
C TRP A 25 14.64 -22.14 -5.00
N ASP A 26 15.21 -22.82 -5.99
CA ASP A 26 16.11 -23.97 -5.81
C ASP A 26 17.55 -23.61 -5.39
N GLY A 27 17.94 -22.34 -5.53
CA GLY A 27 19.28 -21.86 -5.15
C GLY A 27 19.48 -21.62 -3.65
N GLY A 28 18.43 -21.78 -2.81
CA GLY A 28 18.51 -21.52 -1.38
C GLY A 28 17.38 -22.11 -0.56
N THR A 29 17.45 -21.92 0.74
CA THR A 29 16.44 -22.37 1.69
C THR A 29 16.02 -21.21 2.60
N VAL A 30 14.72 -20.94 2.71
CA VAL A 30 14.19 -20.04 3.73
C VAL A 30 14.17 -20.76 5.07
N VAL A 31 15.16 -20.44 5.92
CA VAL A 31 15.35 -21.10 7.22
C VAL A 31 14.44 -20.58 8.30
N ALA A 32 13.93 -19.35 8.16
CA ALA A 32 12.95 -18.74 9.05
C ALA A 32 12.22 -17.58 8.38
N ALA A 33 11.02 -17.30 8.88
CA ALA A 33 10.24 -16.10 8.55
C ALA A 33 10.01 -15.25 9.81
N TYR A 34 10.33 -13.96 9.71
CA TYR A 34 10.08 -12.96 10.74
C TYR A 34 8.90 -12.09 10.33
N THR A 35 7.96 -11.89 11.23
CA THR A 35 6.78 -11.06 10.98
C THR A 35 6.36 -10.32 12.25
N GLN A 36 5.58 -9.24 12.11
CA GLN A 36 5.08 -8.53 13.29
C GLN A 36 4.19 -9.43 14.15
N PRO A 37 4.14 -9.20 15.49
CA PRO A 37 3.23 -9.90 16.38
C PRO A 37 1.78 -9.82 15.93
N ASP A 38 1.00 -10.86 16.21
CA ASP A 38 -0.43 -10.90 15.95
C ASP A 38 -1.12 -9.74 16.66
N ARG A 39 -2.01 -9.03 15.99
CA ARG A 39 -2.71 -7.85 16.53
C ARG A 39 -4.21 -8.09 16.57
N PRO A 40 -4.90 -7.57 17.61
CA PRO A 40 -6.36 -7.58 17.63
C PRO A 40 -6.91 -6.83 16.41
N ALA A 41 -7.83 -7.45 15.66
CA ALA A 41 -8.45 -6.87 14.47
C ALA A 41 -9.97 -7.09 14.47
N GLY A 42 -10.70 -6.17 13.84
CA GLY A 42 -12.16 -6.26 13.64
C GLY A 42 -13.03 -6.06 14.89
N ARG A 43 -14.36 -6.20 14.69
CA ARG A 43 -15.36 -6.17 15.75
C ARG A 43 -15.27 -7.46 16.57
N GLY A 44 -14.63 -7.45 17.69
CA GLY A 44 -14.44 -8.65 18.56
C GLY A 44 -12.98 -8.87 18.94
N LYS A 45 -12.05 -8.01 18.46
CA LYS A 45 -10.63 -8.01 18.87
C LYS A 45 -9.94 -9.39 18.78
N GLN A 46 -10.38 -10.25 17.84
CA GLN A 46 -9.69 -11.51 17.58
C GLN A 46 -8.28 -11.24 17.06
N LEU A 47 -7.30 -12.00 17.52
CA LEU A 47 -5.93 -11.91 17.05
C LEU A 47 -5.86 -12.31 15.57
N LYS A 48 -5.49 -11.37 14.70
CA LYS A 48 -5.28 -11.62 13.27
C LYS A 48 -3.82 -11.95 13.03
N LYS A 49 -3.57 -13.14 12.49
CA LYS A 49 -2.24 -13.54 12.00
C LYS A 49 -1.86 -12.71 10.78
N SER A 50 -0.59 -12.39 10.63
CA SER A 50 -0.09 -11.73 9.41
C SER A 50 -0.17 -12.68 8.21
N ALA A 51 -0.21 -12.13 6.99
CA ALA A 51 -0.18 -12.94 5.76
C ALA A 51 1.12 -13.76 5.66
N VAL A 52 2.25 -13.19 6.04
CA VAL A 52 3.53 -13.91 6.09
C VAL A 52 3.50 -15.07 7.09
N LYS A 53 2.87 -14.90 8.27
CA LYS A 53 2.73 -16.01 9.24
C LYS A 53 1.90 -17.15 8.69
N LEU A 54 0.83 -16.86 7.95
CA LEU A 54 -0.01 -17.89 7.32
C LEU A 54 0.78 -18.60 6.22
N ALA A 55 1.41 -17.85 5.31
CA ALA A 55 2.21 -18.42 4.23
C ALA A 55 3.38 -19.27 4.75
N ALA A 56 4.10 -18.80 5.76
CA ALA A 56 5.19 -19.56 6.37
C ALA A 56 4.69 -20.87 7.02
N GLY A 57 3.52 -20.84 7.67
CA GLY A 57 2.89 -22.02 8.24
C GLY A 57 2.52 -23.06 7.16
N GLU A 58 1.97 -22.65 6.03
CA GLU A 58 1.66 -23.50 4.87
C GLU A 58 2.92 -24.15 4.28
N LEU A 59 4.05 -23.43 4.30
CA LEU A 59 5.34 -23.87 3.77
C LEU A 59 6.19 -24.65 4.78
N GLY A 60 5.72 -24.81 6.03
CA GLY A 60 6.50 -25.45 7.10
C GLY A 60 7.73 -24.67 7.57
N ILE A 61 7.77 -23.34 7.32
CA ILE A 61 8.87 -22.45 7.68
C ILE A 61 8.68 -21.97 9.13
N PRO A 62 9.70 -22.07 10.02
CA PRO A 62 9.65 -21.53 11.37
C PRO A 62 9.36 -20.04 11.39
N VAL A 63 8.47 -19.59 12.29
CA VAL A 63 8.04 -18.19 12.40
C VAL A 63 8.49 -17.56 13.70
N PHE A 64 9.10 -16.39 13.62
CA PHE A 64 9.49 -15.55 14.75
C PHE A 64 8.76 -14.21 14.72
N GLN A 65 8.32 -13.73 15.88
CA GLN A 65 7.51 -12.52 16.01
C GLN A 65 8.07 -11.57 17.10
N PRO A 66 9.32 -11.10 17.00
CA PRO A 66 9.85 -10.13 17.94
C PRO A 66 9.05 -8.83 17.87
N ALA A 67 8.83 -8.17 19.00
CA ALA A 67 8.20 -6.85 19.02
C ALA A 67 9.11 -5.74 18.45
N ASN A 68 10.41 -5.95 18.57
CA ASN A 68 11.50 -5.13 18.04
C ASN A 68 12.81 -5.91 18.19
N PHE A 69 13.96 -5.29 17.84
CA PHE A 69 15.30 -5.88 18.03
C PHE A 69 16.12 -5.11 19.07
N LYS A 70 15.50 -4.64 20.13
CA LYS A 70 16.20 -3.97 21.24
C LYS A 70 16.91 -4.95 22.17
N GLU A 71 16.28 -6.09 22.40
CA GLU A 71 16.82 -7.15 23.26
C GLU A 71 17.88 -7.96 22.52
N ASP A 72 18.96 -8.30 23.22
CA ASP A 72 20.06 -9.07 22.64
C ASP A 72 19.60 -10.49 22.24
N ALA A 73 18.70 -11.09 23.02
CA ALA A 73 18.15 -12.41 22.73
C ALA A 73 17.49 -12.52 21.34
N ASP A 74 16.77 -11.49 20.86
CA ASP A 74 16.16 -11.48 19.53
C ASP A 74 17.21 -11.42 18.43
N VAL A 75 18.31 -10.69 18.67
CA VAL A 75 19.43 -10.56 17.74
C VAL A 75 20.26 -11.86 17.70
N GLU A 76 20.55 -12.45 18.85
CA GLU A 76 21.26 -13.73 18.97
C GLU A 76 20.45 -14.88 18.34
N GLN A 77 19.13 -14.89 18.55
CA GLN A 77 18.23 -15.85 17.88
C GLN A 77 18.34 -15.75 16.35
N LEU A 78 18.35 -14.53 15.80
CA LEU A 78 18.51 -14.31 14.35
C LEU A 78 19.90 -14.75 13.89
N ALA A 79 20.95 -14.38 14.62
CA ALA A 79 22.34 -14.74 14.31
C ALA A 79 22.57 -16.27 14.34
N SER A 80 21.89 -16.98 15.27
CA SER A 80 21.99 -18.43 15.38
C SER A 80 21.49 -19.18 14.13
N LEU A 81 20.63 -18.56 13.33
CA LEU A 81 20.14 -19.08 12.05
C LEU A 81 21.21 -19.01 10.94
N ARG A 82 22.29 -18.27 11.13
CA ARG A 82 23.41 -18.08 10.20
C ARG A 82 22.91 -17.76 8.79
N PRO A 83 22.15 -16.68 8.57
CA PRO A 83 21.65 -16.32 7.26
C PRO A 83 22.79 -15.82 6.36
N ASP A 84 22.74 -16.20 5.08
CA ASP A 84 23.57 -15.59 4.05
C ASP A 84 22.95 -14.28 3.56
N VAL A 85 21.61 -14.26 3.47
CA VAL A 85 20.85 -13.08 3.03
C VAL A 85 19.63 -12.88 3.95
N LEU A 86 19.35 -11.63 4.31
CA LEU A 86 18.03 -11.23 4.77
C LEU A 86 17.23 -10.72 3.58
N VAL A 87 16.06 -11.28 3.35
CA VAL A 87 15.09 -10.77 2.37
C VAL A 87 13.97 -10.05 3.12
N VAL A 88 13.86 -8.74 2.92
CA VAL A 88 12.92 -7.88 3.63
C VAL A 88 11.88 -7.33 2.65
N ALA A 89 10.60 -7.38 3.02
CA ALA A 89 9.51 -6.80 2.24
C ALA A 89 8.41 -6.32 3.19
N ALA A 90 8.15 -5.02 3.23
CA ALA A 90 7.09 -4.42 4.06
C ALA A 90 7.01 -5.02 5.49
N TYR A 91 8.15 -5.15 6.16
CA TYR A 91 8.24 -5.75 7.50
C TYR A 91 7.62 -4.85 8.58
N GLY A 92 7.86 -3.55 8.45
CA GLY A 92 7.27 -2.54 9.33
C GLY A 92 7.92 -2.41 10.72
N LEU A 93 9.11 -3.01 10.92
CA LEU A 93 9.98 -2.76 12.05
C LEU A 93 11.30 -2.19 11.57
N LEU A 94 11.87 -1.26 12.33
CA LEU A 94 13.24 -0.79 12.11
C LEU A 94 14.23 -1.90 12.43
N LEU A 95 15.16 -2.16 11.52
CA LEU A 95 16.26 -3.08 11.72
C LEU A 95 17.51 -2.27 12.12
N PRO A 96 18.00 -2.42 13.37
CA PRO A 96 19.22 -1.73 13.80
C PRO A 96 20.44 -2.29 13.07
N GLN A 97 21.56 -1.52 13.02
CA GLN A 97 22.77 -1.89 12.30
C GLN A 97 23.26 -3.30 12.68
N ARG A 98 23.22 -3.65 13.98
CA ARG A 98 23.61 -4.99 14.46
C ARG A 98 22.79 -6.16 13.87
N VAL A 99 21.57 -5.91 13.36
CA VAL A 99 20.77 -6.88 12.62
C VAL A 99 21.15 -6.89 11.15
N LEU A 100 21.40 -5.72 10.56
CA LEU A 100 21.81 -5.57 9.16
C LEU A 100 23.19 -6.19 8.88
N ASP A 101 24.04 -6.30 9.91
CA ASP A 101 25.39 -6.87 9.83
C ASP A 101 25.42 -8.41 10.01
N ILE A 102 24.29 -9.05 10.33
CA ILE A 102 24.24 -10.51 10.58
C ILE A 102 24.46 -11.34 9.29
N PRO A 103 23.80 -11.04 8.15
CA PRO A 103 23.94 -11.87 6.98
C PRO A 103 25.34 -11.82 6.39
N THR A 104 25.86 -12.96 5.93
CA THR A 104 27.23 -13.06 5.35
C THR A 104 27.35 -12.31 4.02
N HIS A 105 26.23 -12.12 3.30
CA HIS A 105 26.20 -11.32 2.07
C HIS A 105 25.48 -9.99 2.32
N PHE A 106 24.15 -9.95 2.19
CA PHE A 106 23.43 -8.66 2.19
C PHE A 106 22.05 -8.75 2.86
N PRO A 107 21.62 -7.69 3.58
CA PRO A 107 20.21 -7.44 3.85
C PRO A 107 19.59 -6.76 2.62
N LEU A 108 18.73 -7.46 1.87
CA LEU A 108 18.05 -6.95 0.68
C LEU A 108 16.59 -6.60 0.98
N ASN A 109 16.13 -5.44 0.48
CA ASN A 109 14.72 -5.01 0.62
C ASN A 109 14.05 -4.92 -0.75
N VAL A 110 12.78 -5.37 -0.80
CA VAL A 110 11.87 -5.11 -1.92
C VAL A 110 11.10 -3.84 -1.62
N HIS A 111 11.46 -2.75 -2.30
CA HIS A 111 10.81 -1.46 -2.13
C HIS A 111 9.84 -1.16 -3.28
N GLY A 112 8.59 -0.78 -2.96
CA GLY A 112 7.50 -0.59 -3.93
C GLY A 112 7.53 0.75 -4.65
N SER A 113 8.70 1.19 -5.11
CA SER A 113 8.87 2.36 -5.98
C SER A 113 10.12 2.26 -6.83
N LEU A 114 10.28 3.16 -7.79
CA LEU A 114 11.53 3.42 -8.50
C LEU A 114 12.38 4.39 -7.66
N LEU A 115 13.20 3.85 -6.74
CA LEU A 115 14.12 4.67 -5.95
C LEU A 115 15.05 5.50 -6.86
N PRO A 116 15.41 6.72 -6.47
CA PRO A 116 15.26 7.32 -5.15
C PRO A 116 13.90 7.98 -4.88
N LYS A 117 12.93 7.92 -5.80
CA LYS A 117 11.58 8.45 -5.55
C LYS A 117 10.82 7.60 -4.54
N TYR A 118 10.01 8.26 -3.71
CA TYR A 118 9.10 7.61 -2.76
C TYR A 118 9.80 6.72 -1.73
N ARG A 119 10.92 7.17 -1.13
CA ARG A 119 11.46 6.55 0.09
C ARG A 119 10.42 6.61 1.20
N GLY A 120 10.28 5.59 2.01
CA GLY A 120 9.40 5.59 3.18
C GLY A 120 8.24 4.60 3.11
N ALA A 121 7.18 4.89 3.91
CA ALA A 121 6.21 3.88 4.32
C ALA A 121 5.07 3.61 3.33
N ALA A 122 4.78 4.54 2.39
CA ALA A 122 3.61 4.44 1.52
C ALA A 122 3.92 4.73 0.03
N PRO A 123 4.99 4.14 -0.56
CA PRO A 123 5.42 4.47 -1.91
C PRO A 123 4.34 4.22 -2.97
N ILE A 124 3.66 3.09 -2.89
CA ILE A 124 2.64 2.65 -3.87
C ILE A 124 1.43 3.59 -3.83
N GLN A 125 0.87 3.84 -2.64
CA GLN A 125 -0.27 4.74 -2.51
C GLN A 125 0.09 6.15 -3.00
N ARG A 126 1.27 6.67 -2.63
CA ARG A 126 1.71 8.02 -3.02
C ARG A 126 1.87 8.17 -4.52
N ALA A 127 2.40 7.17 -5.22
CA ALA A 127 2.51 7.20 -6.67
C ALA A 127 1.13 7.31 -7.33
N VAL A 128 0.16 6.49 -6.91
CA VAL A 128 -1.22 6.54 -7.42
C VAL A 128 -1.90 7.85 -7.04
N MET A 129 -1.83 8.26 -5.76
CA MET A 129 -2.41 9.53 -5.30
C MET A 129 -1.85 10.74 -6.04
N ASN A 130 -0.59 10.72 -6.47
CA ASN A 130 0.03 11.81 -7.22
C ASN A 130 -0.31 11.82 -8.71
N GLY A 131 -1.01 10.79 -9.21
CA GLY A 131 -1.35 10.65 -10.62
C GLY A 131 -0.13 10.30 -11.48
N ASP A 132 0.88 9.65 -10.91
CA ASP A 132 2.04 9.22 -11.67
C ASP A 132 1.62 8.18 -12.72
N ALA A 133 2.14 8.32 -13.94
CA ALA A 133 1.88 7.36 -15.03
C ALA A 133 2.72 6.07 -14.90
N VAL A 134 3.79 6.10 -14.07
CA VAL A 134 4.74 5.01 -13.91
C VAL A 134 5.21 4.95 -12.46
N THR A 135 5.23 3.75 -11.92
CA THR A 135 5.89 3.39 -10.66
C THR A 135 6.79 2.18 -10.88
N GLY A 136 7.11 1.41 -9.87
CA GLY A 136 7.89 0.18 -10.04
C GLY A 136 8.34 -0.42 -8.73
N VAL A 137 9.31 -1.30 -8.83
CA VAL A 137 9.94 -1.99 -7.71
C VAL A 137 11.45 -1.83 -7.79
N THR A 138 12.08 -1.65 -6.64
CA THR A 138 13.54 -1.63 -6.48
C THR A 138 13.99 -2.69 -5.48
N ILE A 139 14.97 -3.50 -5.86
CA ILE A 139 15.75 -4.30 -4.90
C ILE A 139 16.95 -3.47 -4.49
N MET A 140 17.06 -3.21 -3.20
CA MET A 140 18.14 -2.43 -2.63
C MET A 140 18.81 -3.13 -1.45
N LYS A 141 20.08 -2.83 -1.19
CA LYS A 141 20.76 -3.19 0.05
C LYS A 141 20.25 -2.26 1.16
N MET A 142 19.90 -2.83 2.29
CA MET A 142 19.49 -2.03 3.46
C MET A 142 20.69 -1.46 4.19
N GLU A 143 20.52 -0.23 4.66
CA GLU A 143 21.44 0.52 5.51
C GLU A 143 20.65 1.20 6.64
N ALA A 144 21.33 1.87 7.57
CA ALA A 144 20.68 2.52 8.71
C ALA A 144 19.73 3.67 8.31
N GLY A 145 19.90 4.24 7.12
CA GLY A 145 19.01 5.27 6.58
C GLY A 145 17.70 4.68 6.03
N LEU A 146 16.62 5.46 6.07
CA LEU A 146 15.33 5.02 5.56
C LEU A 146 15.35 4.98 4.03
N ASP A 147 15.40 3.76 3.47
CA ASP A 147 15.43 3.44 2.05
C ASP A 147 16.51 4.20 1.24
N THR A 148 17.65 4.49 1.86
CA THR A 148 18.76 5.25 1.26
C THR A 148 19.85 4.37 0.68
N GLY A 149 19.86 3.08 0.97
CA GLY A 149 20.89 2.15 0.54
C GLY A 149 20.99 1.99 -0.98
N PRO A 150 22.10 1.46 -1.48
CA PRO A 150 22.33 1.35 -2.91
C PRO A 150 21.42 0.31 -3.55
N MET A 151 21.04 0.56 -4.81
CA MET A 151 20.10 -0.22 -5.59
C MET A 151 20.82 -1.34 -6.36
N LEU A 152 20.21 -2.52 -6.42
CA LEU A 152 20.71 -3.65 -7.19
C LEU A 152 19.95 -3.82 -8.51
N LEU A 153 18.63 -3.84 -8.44
CA LEU A 153 17.75 -4.02 -9.60
C LEU A 153 16.53 -3.10 -9.49
N GLN A 154 16.02 -2.67 -10.64
CA GLN A 154 14.77 -1.91 -10.73
C GLN A 154 13.93 -2.41 -11.90
N GLN A 155 12.60 -2.36 -11.73
CA GLN A 155 11.65 -2.63 -12.79
C GLN A 155 10.53 -1.59 -12.76
N ALA A 156 10.35 -0.89 -13.89
CA ALA A 156 9.26 0.07 -14.08
C ALA A 156 7.96 -0.65 -14.44
N VAL A 157 6.85 -0.13 -13.92
CA VAL A 157 5.47 -0.61 -14.14
C VAL A 157 4.57 0.59 -14.40
N ARG A 158 3.72 0.53 -15.44
CA ARG A 158 2.72 1.56 -15.71
C ARG A 158 1.62 1.53 -14.64
N ILE A 159 1.04 2.70 -14.40
CA ILE A 159 -0.19 2.86 -13.64
C ILE A 159 -1.26 3.25 -14.65
N GLU A 160 -2.21 2.35 -14.89
CA GLU A 160 -3.32 2.63 -15.79
C GLU A 160 -4.38 3.50 -15.09
N PRO A 161 -5.24 4.20 -15.85
CA PRO A 161 -6.27 5.09 -15.28
C PRO A 161 -7.20 4.41 -14.27
N GLU A 162 -7.47 3.13 -14.45
CA GLU A 162 -8.35 2.32 -13.59
C GLU A 162 -7.63 1.71 -12.39
N ASP A 163 -6.30 1.75 -12.37
CA ASP A 163 -5.54 1.15 -11.29
C ASP A 163 -5.75 1.89 -9.97
N THR A 164 -5.88 1.09 -8.93
CA THR A 164 -5.93 1.55 -7.54
C THR A 164 -4.62 1.18 -6.82
N ALA A 165 -4.40 1.72 -5.62
CA ALA A 165 -3.30 1.24 -4.78
C ALA A 165 -3.40 -0.27 -4.54
N GLY A 166 -4.62 -0.82 -4.39
CA GLY A 166 -4.83 -2.25 -4.22
C GLY A 166 -4.34 -3.08 -5.40
N THR A 167 -4.76 -2.75 -6.63
CA THR A 167 -4.30 -3.45 -7.84
C THR A 167 -2.78 -3.31 -8.02
N MET A 168 -2.24 -2.12 -7.73
CA MET A 168 -0.79 -1.89 -7.81
C MET A 168 0.00 -2.67 -6.75
N PHE A 169 -0.54 -2.87 -5.54
CA PHE A 169 0.09 -3.76 -4.54
C PHE A 169 0.22 -5.19 -5.06
N GLU A 170 -0.82 -5.71 -5.72
CA GLU A 170 -0.81 -7.07 -6.29
C GLU A 170 0.20 -7.20 -7.44
N VAL A 171 0.17 -6.26 -8.39
CA VAL A 171 1.08 -6.23 -9.54
C VAL A 171 2.54 -6.08 -9.09
N LEU A 172 2.82 -5.13 -8.20
CA LEU A 172 4.17 -4.87 -7.73
C LEU A 172 4.70 -5.98 -6.81
N ALA A 173 3.84 -6.72 -6.10
CA ALA A 173 4.25 -7.90 -5.34
C ALA A 173 4.82 -8.99 -6.27
N GLN A 174 4.17 -9.24 -7.41
CA GLN A 174 4.64 -10.22 -8.38
C GLN A 174 5.97 -9.79 -9.01
N HIS A 175 6.05 -8.53 -9.51
CA HIS A 175 7.30 -8.00 -10.03
C HIS A 175 8.43 -7.99 -8.98
N GLY A 176 8.10 -7.68 -7.73
CA GLY A 176 9.04 -7.72 -6.61
C GLY A 176 9.56 -9.13 -6.33
N ALA A 177 8.70 -10.14 -6.45
CA ALA A 177 9.08 -11.53 -6.32
C ALA A 177 10.07 -11.96 -7.42
N ASP A 178 9.73 -11.69 -8.67
CA ASP A 178 10.58 -12.03 -9.83
C ASP A 178 11.93 -11.32 -9.77
N LEU A 179 11.91 -10.03 -9.41
CA LEU A 179 13.11 -9.21 -9.29
C LEU A 179 14.00 -9.67 -8.13
N MET A 180 13.41 -10.08 -6.99
CA MET A 180 14.16 -10.64 -5.85
C MET A 180 14.82 -11.97 -6.21
N LEU A 181 14.18 -12.85 -6.97
CA LEU A 181 14.81 -14.08 -7.46
C LEU A 181 16.02 -13.77 -8.37
N GLY A 182 15.90 -12.76 -9.23
CA GLY A 182 17.02 -12.25 -10.03
C GLY A 182 18.17 -11.74 -9.16
N ALA A 183 17.85 -10.98 -8.12
CA ALA A 183 18.84 -10.45 -7.17
C ALA A 183 19.55 -11.59 -6.39
N LEU A 184 18.82 -12.57 -5.90
CA LEU A 184 19.39 -13.73 -5.21
C LEU A 184 20.33 -14.55 -6.10
N ARG A 185 19.99 -14.73 -7.38
CA ARG A 185 20.90 -15.36 -8.37
C ARG A 185 22.17 -14.54 -8.55
N MET A 186 22.07 -13.22 -8.70
CA MET A 186 23.26 -12.35 -8.83
C MET A 186 24.15 -12.42 -7.59
N VAL A 187 23.56 -12.48 -6.39
CA VAL A 187 24.33 -12.65 -5.14
C VAL A 187 25.01 -14.02 -5.09
N SER A 188 24.31 -15.11 -5.40
CA SER A 188 24.88 -16.47 -5.38
C SER A 188 26.02 -16.67 -6.37
N GLU A 189 26.01 -15.92 -7.46
CA GLU A 189 27.05 -15.96 -8.51
C GLU A 189 28.18 -14.93 -8.29
N GLY A 190 28.13 -14.14 -7.21
CA GLY A 190 29.10 -13.08 -6.92
C GLY A 190 29.06 -11.91 -7.91
N ARG A 191 27.94 -11.72 -8.61
CA ARG A 191 27.74 -10.68 -9.66
C ARG A 191 26.90 -9.48 -9.19
N ALA A 192 26.55 -9.40 -7.90
CA ALA A 192 25.76 -8.30 -7.37
C ALA A 192 26.56 -6.99 -7.40
N ALA A 193 26.15 -6.07 -8.27
CA ALA A 193 26.75 -4.73 -8.43
C ALA A 193 25.73 -3.67 -8.02
N PHE A 194 26.00 -2.99 -6.92
CA PHE A 194 25.10 -1.99 -6.34
C PHE A 194 25.41 -0.59 -6.85
N VAL A 195 24.37 0.17 -7.18
CA VAL A 195 24.47 1.56 -7.65
C VAL A 195 23.93 2.50 -6.56
N PRO A 196 24.75 3.47 -6.08
CA PRO A 196 24.28 4.46 -5.12
C PRO A 196 23.09 5.26 -5.64
N GLN A 197 22.18 5.64 -4.74
CA GLN A 197 21.08 6.51 -5.08
C GLN A 197 21.53 7.97 -5.24
N ASN A 198 20.91 8.73 -6.15
CA ASN A 198 21.08 10.18 -6.22
C ASN A 198 20.06 10.88 -5.30
N ASP A 199 20.52 11.36 -4.16
CA ASP A 199 19.65 11.99 -3.15
C ASP A 199 18.93 13.24 -3.64
N SER A 200 19.47 13.96 -4.63
CA SER A 200 18.82 15.15 -5.19
C SER A 200 17.50 14.84 -5.95
N LEU A 201 17.31 13.57 -6.32
CA LEU A 201 16.08 13.09 -6.99
C LEU A 201 15.11 12.41 -6.02
N SER A 202 15.44 12.36 -4.73
CA SER A 202 14.63 11.67 -3.74
C SER A 202 13.44 12.52 -3.28
N ASN A 203 12.34 11.84 -2.94
CA ASN A 203 11.25 12.39 -2.18
C ASN A 203 10.78 11.37 -1.14
N TYR A 204 9.96 11.83 -0.18
CA TYR A 204 9.53 10.99 0.93
C TYR A 204 8.05 10.64 0.85
N ALA A 205 7.75 9.34 0.85
CA ALA A 205 6.42 8.76 0.88
C ALA A 205 5.98 8.46 2.32
N ARG A 206 5.55 9.51 3.05
CA ARG A 206 5.07 9.36 4.42
C ARG A 206 3.85 8.44 4.48
N LYS A 207 3.67 7.77 5.61
CA LYS A 207 2.46 7.00 5.90
C LYS A 207 1.22 7.89 5.71
N ILE A 208 0.14 7.30 5.18
CA ILE A 208 -1.14 8.00 5.01
C ILE A 208 -1.71 8.36 6.38
N GLY A 209 -1.97 9.64 6.60
CA GLY A 209 -2.61 10.17 7.81
C GLY A 209 -4.14 10.12 7.71
N ARG A 210 -4.83 10.16 8.85
CA ARG A 210 -6.29 10.13 8.88
C ARG A 210 -6.93 11.35 8.20
N GLU A 211 -6.27 12.48 8.22
CA GLU A 211 -6.66 13.72 7.55
C GLU A 211 -6.66 13.57 6.03
N GLU A 212 -5.74 12.75 5.50
CA GLU A 212 -5.62 12.50 4.06
C GLU A 212 -6.66 11.50 3.53
N GLU A 213 -7.38 10.82 4.43
CA GLU A 213 -8.50 9.95 4.06
C GLU A 213 -9.75 10.76 3.66
N MET A 214 -9.80 12.04 4.03
CA MET A 214 -10.95 12.91 3.75
C MET A 214 -10.80 13.58 2.39
N ILE A 215 -11.86 13.46 1.56
CA ILE A 215 -11.88 14.04 0.22
C ILE A 215 -12.04 15.55 0.32
N ASP A 216 -11.11 16.28 -0.29
CA ASP A 216 -11.24 17.72 -0.55
C ASP A 216 -11.92 17.95 -1.90
N TRP A 217 -13.22 18.20 -1.87
CA TRP A 217 -14.01 18.44 -3.08
C TRP A 217 -13.68 19.77 -3.77
N SER A 218 -12.91 20.67 -3.15
CA SER A 218 -12.42 21.90 -3.79
C SER A 218 -11.28 21.66 -4.79
N ALA A 219 -10.70 20.47 -4.79
CA ALA A 219 -9.70 20.06 -5.77
C ALA A 219 -10.34 19.76 -7.15
N PRO A 220 -9.57 19.76 -8.24
CA PRO A 220 -10.05 19.31 -9.55
C PRO A 220 -10.47 17.83 -9.57
N ALA A 221 -11.49 17.47 -10.36
CA ALA A 221 -12.03 16.11 -10.42
C ALA A 221 -10.98 15.03 -10.74
N PRO A 222 -10.00 15.21 -11.65
CA PRO A 222 -8.91 14.24 -11.84
C PRO A 222 -8.07 14.04 -10.59
N ARG A 223 -7.78 15.10 -9.84
CA ARG A 223 -7.01 15.02 -8.57
C ARG A 223 -7.77 14.25 -7.49
N ILE A 224 -9.08 14.48 -7.39
CA ILE A 224 -9.95 13.73 -6.48
C ILE A 224 -9.96 12.24 -6.86
N HIS A 225 -10.01 11.93 -8.16
CA HIS A 225 -9.95 10.57 -8.65
C HIS A 225 -8.67 9.86 -8.24
N ASP A 226 -7.51 10.50 -8.42
CA ASP A 226 -6.22 9.94 -8.03
C ASP A 226 -6.12 9.68 -6.52
N ILE A 227 -6.65 10.58 -5.70
CA ILE A 227 -6.73 10.39 -4.24
C ILE A 227 -7.62 9.20 -3.90
N ILE A 228 -8.81 9.09 -4.49
CA ILE A 228 -9.72 7.97 -4.25
C ILE A 228 -9.06 6.65 -4.66
N ARG A 229 -8.45 6.57 -5.83
CA ARG A 229 -7.72 5.38 -6.31
C ARG A 229 -6.58 4.99 -5.38
N GLY A 230 -5.76 5.99 -4.98
CA GLY A 230 -4.59 5.78 -4.13
C GLY A 230 -4.93 5.37 -2.69
N LEU A 231 -6.17 5.64 -2.24
CA LEU A 231 -6.68 5.21 -0.93
C LEU A 231 -7.48 3.90 -1.01
N THR A 232 -7.77 3.39 -2.20
CA THR A 232 -8.58 2.16 -2.40
C THR A 232 -7.67 0.92 -2.48
N PRO A 233 -7.99 -0.19 -1.81
CA PRO A 233 -9.18 -0.45 -0.98
C PRO A 233 -9.07 0.06 0.45
N ASP A 234 -7.89 0.38 0.95
CA ASP A 234 -7.66 0.74 2.35
C ASP A 234 -6.60 1.85 2.47
N PRO A 235 -6.84 2.90 3.28
CA PRO A 235 -7.93 3.08 4.26
C PRO A 235 -9.29 3.48 3.65
N GLY A 236 -9.35 3.85 2.38
CA GLY A 236 -10.50 4.31 1.64
C GLY A 236 -10.76 5.81 1.79
N ALA A 237 -11.21 6.44 0.71
CA ALA A 237 -11.53 7.87 0.66
C ALA A 237 -12.88 8.15 1.30
N LYS A 238 -12.95 9.13 2.20
CA LYS A 238 -14.12 9.41 3.05
C LYS A 238 -14.66 10.81 2.85
N THR A 239 -15.96 10.97 3.10
CA THR A 239 -16.64 12.27 3.12
C THR A 239 -17.88 12.18 3.99
N PHE A 240 -18.48 13.31 4.37
CA PHE A 240 -19.78 13.40 5.01
C PHE A 240 -20.78 14.03 4.04
N LEU A 241 -21.96 13.42 3.92
CA LEU A 241 -23.11 14.01 3.21
C LEU A 241 -23.98 14.76 4.21
N HIS A 242 -24.11 16.05 4.01
CA HIS A 242 -24.99 16.95 4.76
C HIS A 242 -26.27 17.21 3.97
N MET A 243 -27.40 17.03 4.62
CA MET A 243 -28.72 17.31 4.06
C MET A 243 -29.52 18.13 5.07
N GLU A 244 -30.20 19.15 4.60
CA GLU A 244 -31.00 20.03 5.48
C GLU A 244 -32.00 19.22 6.32
N GLY A 245 -32.04 19.48 7.63
CA GLY A 245 -32.92 18.80 8.58
C GLY A 245 -32.67 17.30 8.81
N ARG A 246 -31.51 16.78 8.40
CA ARG A 246 -31.12 15.35 8.59
C ARG A 246 -29.75 15.22 9.24
N GLU A 247 -29.52 14.07 9.87
CA GLU A 247 -28.18 13.73 10.37
C GLU A 247 -27.21 13.47 9.21
N ASP A 248 -25.96 13.87 9.41
CA ASP A 248 -24.87 13.63 8.49
C ASP A 248 -24.63 12.15 8.23
N ILE A 249 -24.43 11.79 6.99
CA ILE A 249 -24.10 10.43 6.59
C ILE A 249 -22.63 10.35 6.25
N ALA A 250 -21.87 9.61 7.05
CA ALA A 250 -20.48 9.29 6.71
C ALA A 250 -20.47 8.28 5.55
N LEU A 251 -19.74 8.62 4.49
CA LEU A 251 -19.61 7.85 3.27
C LEU A 251 -18.14 7.53 3.02
N ARG A 252 -17.89 6.34 2.49
CA ARG A 252 -16.65 6.00 1.79
C ARG A 252 -16.97 5.93 0.30
N ILE A 253 -16.15 6.60 -0.49
CA ILE A 253 -16.32 6.68 -1.94
C ILE A 253 -15.35 5.68 -2.59
N GLU A 254 -15.86 4.84 -3.46
CA GLU A 254 -15.06 3.95 -4.29
C GLU A 254 -14.70 4.67 -5.61
N PRO A 255 -13.67 4.22 -6.35
CA PRO A 255 -13.31 4.83 -7.62
C PRO A 255 -14.50 4.98 -8.57
N GLY A 256 -14.68 6.19 -9.07
CA GLY A 256 -15.72 6.59 -10.00
C GLY A 256 -15.10 7.21 -11.25
N GLU A 257 -15.74 8.22 -11.81
CA GLU A 257 -15.34 8.83 -13.07
C GLU A 257 -15.13 10.34 -12.92
N PRO A 258 -13.93 10.89 -13.18
CA PRO A 258 -13.75 12.33 -13.32
C PRO A 258 -14.31 12.76 -14.70
N LEU A 259 -15.15 13.78 -14.72
CA LEU A 259 -15.79 14.31 -15.93
C LEU A 259 -15.27 15.72 -16.18
N ASP A 260 -14.89 16.00 -17.41
CA ASP A 260 -14.57 17.35 -17.92
C ASP A 260 -15.88 18.09 -18.24
N MET A 261 -16.63 18.42 -17.18
CA MET A 261 -17.93 19.09 -17.24
C MET A 261 -17.98 20.12 -16.12
N ASP A 262 -18.08 21.37 -16.48
CA ASP A 262 -18.22 22.46 -15.50
C ASP A 262 -19.46 22.28 -14.66
N ALA A 263 -19.33 22.54 -13.37
CA ALA A 263 -20.43 22.52 -12.43
C ALA A 263 -20.91 23.95 -12.15
N GLU A 264 -22.21 24.19 -12.24
CA GLU A 264 -22.83 25.47 -11.88
C GLU A 264 -22.98 25.65 -10.35
N PHE A 265 -22.46 24.68 -9.57
CA PHE A 265 -22.61 24.63 -8.12
C PHE A 265 -21.26 24.75 -7.42
N ALA A 266 -21.28 25.16 -6.16
CA ALA A 266 -20.10 25.20 -5.31
C ALA A 266 -19.52 23.77 -5.14
N PRO A 267 -18.17 23.64 -5.00
CA PRO A 267 -17.52 22.36 -4.76
C PRO A 267 -18.14 21.57 -3.60
N GLY A 268 -18.27 20.27 -3.76
CA GLY A 268 -18.93 19.37 -2.81
C GLY A 268 -20.45 19.25 -2.97
N THR A 269 -21.10 20.07 -3.80
CA THR A 269 -22.55 19.96 -4.02
C THR A 269 -22.88 18.65 -4.72
N LEU A 270 -23.75 17.83 -4.08
CA LEU A 270 -24.31 16.61 -4.66
C LEU A 270 -25.47 17.01 -5.58
N MET A 271 -25.18 17.17 -6.88
CA MET A 271 -26.05 17.85 -7.84
C MET A 271 -27.26 17.04 -8.24
N ARG A 272 -27.04 15.90 -8.89
CA ARG A 272 -28.11 15.06 -9.46
C ARG A 272 -27.66 13.63 -9.70
N MET A 273 -28.62 12.77 -9.95
CA MET A 273 -28.41 11.41 -10.46
C MET A 273 -28.36 11.46 -11.99
N GLN A 274 -27.33 10.86 -12.59
CA GLN A 274 -27.18 10.77 -14.05
C GLN A 274 -26.43 9.47 -14.43
N ASP A 275 -26.96 8.72 -15.38
CA ASP A 275 -26.35 7.50 -15.94
C ASP A 275 -25.86 6.52 -14.86
N GLY A 276 -26.69 6.26 -13.86
CA GLY A 276 -26.40 5.33 -12.77
C GLY A 276 -25.43 5.85 -11.69
N GLY A 277 -24.93 7.08 -11.81
CA GLY A 277 -24.03 7.70 -10.84
C GLY A 277 -24.56 9.00 -10.26
N LEU A 278 -24.05 9.38 -9.10
CA LEU A 278 -24.30 10.66 -8.43
C LEU A 278 -23.23 11.66 -8.82
N LEU A 279 -23.62 12.79 -9.37
CA LEU A 279 -22.72 13.85 -9.79
C LEU A 279 -22.44 14.82 -8.65
N VAL A 280 -21.15 15.11 -8.45
CA VAL A 280 -20.64 16.04 -7.43
C VAL A 280 -19.85 17.15 -8.10
N ALA A 281 -20.15 18.41 -7.78
CA ALA A 281 -19.36 19.56 -8.21
C ALA A 281 -17.96 19.51 -7.55
N CYS A 282 -16.92 19.74 -8.34
CA CYS A 282 -15.52 19.82 -7.88
C CYS A 282 -14.99 21.23 -8.07
N GLY A 283 -13.77 21.51 -7.58
CA GLY A 283 -13.12 22.81 -7.80
C GLY A 283 -12.90 23.12 -9.28
N ALA A 284 -12.71 22.06 -10.11
CA ALA A 284 -12.78 22.10 -11.55
C ALA A 284 -13.31 20.76 -12.05
N GLY A 285 -14.27 20.79 -12.97
CA GLY A 285 -14.94 19.61 -13.47
C GLY A 285 -15.96 19.03 -12.48
N THR A 286 -16.42 17.83 -12.76
CA THR A 286 -17.44 17.09 -11.99
C THR A 286 -16.94 15.68 -11.70
N TYR A 287 -17.28 15.13 -10.54
CA TYR A 287 -16.97 13.74 -10.22
C TYR A 287 -18.24 12.90 -10.19
N LYS A 288 -18.26 11.78 -10.92
CA LYS A 288 -19.37 10.83 -10.94
C LYS A 288 -19.10 9.69 -9.97
N ILE A 289 -19.81 9.67 -8.87
CA ILE A 289 -19.77 8.57 -7.89
C ILE A 289 -20.63 7.43 -8.43
N THR A 290 -20.02 6.29 -8.70
CA THR A 290 -20.72 5.08 -9.21
C THR A 290 -21.01 4.09 -8.09
N ARG A 291 -20.12 4.02 -7.08
CA ARG A 291 -20.24 3.16 -5.91
C ARG A 291 -19.81 3.88 -4.65
N LEU A 292 -20.45 3.58 -3.55
CA LEU A 292 -20.15 4.15 -2.25
C LEU A 292 -20.52 3.19 -1.11
N ARG A 293 -20.01 3.46 0.08
CA ARG A 293 -20.32 2.68 1.29
C ARG A 293 -20.69 3.60 2.44
N PRO A 294 -21.97 3.67 2.83
CA PRO A 294 -22.38 4.34 4.06
C PRO A 294 -21.80 3.65 5.31
N ALA A 295 -21.54 4.41 6.36
CA ALA A 295 -21.03 3.87 7.59
C ALA A 295 -21.90 2.71 8.13
N GLY A 296 -21.26 1.61 8.49
CA GLY A 296 -21.95 0.41 9.01
C GLY A 296 -22.69 -0.43 7.96
N LYS A 297 -22.60 -0.09 6.67
CA LYS A 297 -23.23 -0.82 5.57
C LYS A 297 -22.16 -1.43 4.63
N ASN A 298 -22.62 -2.28 3.71
CA ASN A 298 -21.80 -2.77 2.62
C ASN A 298 -21.68 -1.73 1.49
N THR A 299 -20.65 -1.87 0.65
CA THR A 299 -20.53 -1.09 -0.58
C THR A 299 -21.71 -1.38 -1.51
N MET A 300 -22.34 -0.33 -2.06
CA MET A 300 -23.50 -0.38 -2.93
C MET A 300 -23.32 0.51 -4.16
N LYS A 301 -24.15 0.31 -5.18
CA LYS A 301 -24.23 1.23 -6.33
C LYS A 301 -24.81 2.57 -5.89
N ALA A 302 -24.37 3.65 -6.52
CA ALA A 302 -24.93 4.99 -6.29
C ALA A 302 -26.44 5.06 -6.56
N ALA A 303 -26.93 4.31 -7.55
CA ALA A 303 -28.36 4.19 -7.84
C ALA A 303 -29.15 3.59 -6.67
N ASP A 304 -28.61 2.59 -5.98
CA ASP A 304 -29.28 1.97 -4.82
C ASP A 304 -29.33 2.95 -3.63
N PHE A 305 -28.25 3.67 -3.41
CA PHE A 305 -28.20 4.72 -2.40
C PHE A 305 -29.20 5.85 -2.72
N TYR A 306 -29.25 6.29 -3.98
CA TYR A 306 -30.24 7.27 -4.45
C TYR A 306 -31.67 6.81 -4.17
N ASN A 307 -32.02 5.60 -4.61
CA ASN A 307 -33.36 5.07 -4.42
C ASN A 307 -33.77 4.94 -2.94
N GLY A 308 -32.82 4.60 -2.08
CA GLY A 308 -33.07 4.40 -0.65
C GLY A 308 -33.05 5.68 0.21
N ARG A 309 -32.41 6.75 -0.26
CA ARG A 309 -32.13 7.94 0.59
C ARG A 309 -32.48 9.28 -0.04
N LEU A 310 -32.40 9.41 -1.36
CA LEU A 310 -32.50 10.70 -2.06
C LEU A 310 -33.72 10.79 -2.97
N LYS A 311 -34.33 9.67 -3.35
CA LYS A 311 -35.50 9.62 -4.23
C LYS A 311 -36.67 10.41 -3.63
N GLY A 312 -37.22 11.32 -4.43
CA GLY A 312 -38.31 12.21 -4.00
C GLY A 312 -37.81 13.54 -3.38
N MET A 313 -36.50 13.72 -3.20
CA MET A 313 -35.96 15.01 -2.85
C MET A 313 -35.72 15.86 -4.11
N ALA A 314 -35.84 17.18 -3.98
CA ALA A 314 -35.42 18.12 -5.02
C ALA A 314 -33.88 18.17 -5.09
N ALA A 315 -33.33 18.22 -6.30
CA ALA A 315 -31.90 18.48 -6.49
C ALA A 315 -31.59 19.99 -6.32
N PRO A 316 -30.40 20.35 -5.82
CA PRO A 316 -29.31 19.49 -5.34
C PRO A 316 -29.66 18.78 -4.02
N TYR A 317 -29.11 17.55 -3.82
CA TYR A 317 -29.49 16.69 -2.69
C TYR A 317 -28.79 17.02 -1.38
N GLY A 318 -27.76 17.83 -1.40
CA GLY A 318 -26.98 18.20 -0.23
C GLY A 318 -25.53 18.53 -0.58
N THR A 319 -24.68 18.59 0.44
CA THR A 319 -23.24 18.93 0.29
C THR A 319 -22.36 17.85 0.89
N LEU A 320 -21.30 17.48 0.18
CA LEU A 320 -20.24 16.61 0.66
C LEU A 320 -19.09 17.44 1.22
N SER A 321 -18.59 17.08 2.38
CA SER A 321 -17.43 17.76 3.00
C SER A 321 -16.53 16.81 3.79
N ALA A 322 -15.35 17.31 4.13
CA ALA A 322 -14.37 16.60 4.97
C ALA A 322 -14.74 16.61 6.46
N GLN A 323 -15.66 17.46 6.90
CA GLN A 323 -16.01 17.64 8.31
C GLN A 323 -17.47 17.27 8.56
N LYS A 324 -17.73 16.67 9.71
CA LYS A 324 -19.08 16.47 10.24
C LYS A 324 -19.61 17.83 10.74
N GLN A 325 -20.85 18.18 10.38
CA GLN A 325 -21.52 19.39 10.87
C GLN A 325 -22.34 19.10 12.11
#